data_dc2adb52b1fe4a42dfd086f39a83ee55
#
_entry.id   dc2adb52b1fe4a42dfd086f39a83ee55
#
_cell.length_a   1.000
_cell.length_b   1.000
_cell.length_c   1.000
_cell.angle_alpha   90.00
_cell.angle_beta   90.00
_cell.angle_gamma   90.00
#
_symmetry.space_group_name_H-M   'P 1'
#
loop_
_entity.id
_entity.type
_entity.pdbx_description
1 polymer ?
#
loop_
_entity_poly.entity_id
_entity_poly.type
_entity_poly.pdbx_seq_one_letter_code
_entity_poly.pdbx_strand_id
1 'polypeptide(L)'
;MYSESDLEAAVAAGALTPDAAASLRNYVAGARATPAVDEEHFRLLTGFNDIFVGIAAVLLLVAVAWIGNSIPPNIGGDGPSPFAGLFVAGAAWALAEFFTRKRRMALPSIILLLAFVGGIAEASAMSLVALVGESRLEDNERLAAILGAASAALAAGGAWLHWRRFRVPITIAAGAAAVVGVVLALIAFAIGETPRMEQIMLGFGLALGIGVFLFAMWWDSSDPRRQTRRSDVAFWLHLLAAPLIVHPVFALLGLTDGTANLLEAIVVLLVYVVLGLTALAIDRRALLVSALAYVLYALNSLFERYGAVELSVALTALVIGSALLLLSAFWHSARRSVVQPLPANLKAKLPVTDRVIAAA
;
A
#
# COMPACT_ATOMS: atom_id res chain seq x y z
N MET A 1 4.04 -28.35 7.22
CA MET A 1 4.85 -27.76 6.15
C MET A 1 5.80 -26.79 6.84
N TYR A 2 7.10 -27.06 6.89
CA TYR A 2 8.06 -26.21 7.57
C TYR A 2 8.36 -24.95 6.75
N SER A 3 8.62 -23.85 7.45
CA SER A 3 8.95 -22.56 6.88
C SER A 3 10.47 -22.38 6.77
N GLU A 4 10.92 -21.41 5.99
CA GLU A 4 12.35 -21.07 5.93
C GLU A 4 12.90 -20.67 7.31
N SER A 5 12.09 -20.01 8.12
CA SER A 5 12.43 -19.67 9.51
C SER A 5 12.60 -20.90 10.41
N ASP A 6 11.87 -22.00 10.13
CA ASP A 6 12.04 -23.26 10.87
C ASP A 6 13.36 -23.92 10.50
N LEU A 7 13.74 -23.86 9.21
CA LEU A 7 15.04 -24.38 8.73
C LEU A 7 16.21 -23.56 9.30
N GLU A 8 16.11 -22.23 9.30
CA GLU A 8 17.12 -21.36 9.91
C GLU A 8 17.23 -21.57 11.41
N ALA A 9 16.11 -21.74 12.10
CA ALA A 9 16.10 -22.07 13.52
C ALA A 9 16.72 -23.44 13.81
N ALA A 10 16.45 -24.45 12.96
CA ALA A 10 17.04 -25.77 13.08
C ALA A 10 18.56 -25.77 12.84
N VAL A 11 19.02 -24.95 11.88
CA VAL A 11 20.47 -24.75 11.67
C VAL A 11 21.12 -24.03 12.86
N ALA A 12 20.45 -22.95 13.34
CA ALA A 12 20.95 -22.20 14.50
C ALA A 12 20.99 -23.04 15.80
N ALA A 13 20.05 -23.99 15.93
CA ALA A 13 20.01 -24.94 17.04
C ALA A 13 20.97 -26.15 16.88
N GLY A 14 21.67 -26.24 15.74
CA GLY A 14 22.57 -27.39 15.45
C GLY A 14 21.82 -28.69 15.12
N ALA A 15 20.51 -28.65 14.94
CA ALA A 15 19.68 -29.81 14.57
C ALA A 15 19.84 -30.19 13.08
N LEU A 16 20.24 -29.24 12.24
CA LEU A 16 20.57 -29.42 10.83
C LEU A 16 21.91 -28.73 10.52
N THR A 17 22.73 -29.36 9.66
CA THR A 17 23.87 -28.64 9.09
C THR A 17 23.42 -27.64 8.02
N PRO A 18 24.17 -26.55 7.78
CA PRO A 18 23.87 -25.62 6.70
C PRO A 18 23.74 -26.31 5.33
N ASP A 19 24.57 -27.29 5.05
CA ASP A 19 24.57 -28.06 3.80
C ASP A 19 23.33 -28.96 3.68
N ALA A 20 22.90 -29.59 4.77
CA ALA A 20 21.68 -30.40 4.78
C ALA A 20 20.42 -29.51 4.56
N ALA A 21 20.38 -28.30 5.14
CA ALA A 21 19.32 -27.35 4.91
C ALA A 21 19.29 -26.85 3.45
N ALA A 22 20.47 -26.58 2.85
CA ALA A 22 20.59 -26.22 1.45
C ALA A 22 20.13 -27.34 0.51
N SER A 23 20.53 -28.58 0.79
CA SER A 23 20.13 -29.77 0.03
C SER A 23 18.63 -30.02 0.09
N LEU A 24 18.00 -29.81 1.24
CA LEU A 24 16.56 -29.93 1.40
C LEU A 24 15.82 -28.85 0.62
N ARG A 25 16.30 -27.59 0.64
CA ARG A 25 15.75 -26.50 -0.19
C ARG A 25 15.78 -26.84 -1.67
N ASN A 26 16.93 -27.32 -2.15
CA ASN A 26 17.12 -27.67 -3.55
C ASN A 26 16.23 -28.85 -3.97
N TYR A 27 16.11 -29.87 -3.14
CA TYR A 27 15.20 -30.98 -3.39
C TYR A 27 13.75 -30.57 -3.46
N VAL A 28 13.27 -29.77 -2.49
CA VAL A 28 11.89 -29.29 -2.46
C VAL A 28 11.60 -28.35 -3.62
N ALA A 29 12.54 -27.49 -4.02
CA ALA A 29 12.43 -26.64 -5.19
C ALA A 29 12.33 -27.45 -6.49
N GLY A 30 13.19 -28.47 -6.64
CA GLY A 30 13.16 -29.38 -7.78
C GLY A 30 11.90 -30.24 -7.83
N ALA A 31 11.46 -30.79 -6.71
CA ALA A 31 10.26 -31.63 -6.63
C ALA A 31 8.95 -30.87 -6.93
N ARG A 32 8.90 -29.58 -6.71
CA ARG A 32 7.72 -28.75 -7.00
C ARG A 32 7.66 -28.25 -8.43
N ALA A 33 8.70 -28.47 -9.26
CA ALA A 33 8.82 -27.98 -10.65
C ALA A 33 8.44 -26.49 -10.80
N THR A 34 8.42 -25.75 -9.69
CA THR A 34 8.14 -24.32 -9.67
C THR A 34 9.46 -23.58 -9.79
N PRO A 35 9.59 -22.59 -10.67
CA PRO A 35 10.75 -21.72 -10.67
C PRO A 35 10.95 -21.18 -9.24
N ALA A 36 12.17 -21.34 -8.69
CA ALA A 36 12.50 -20.81 -7.35
C ALA A 36 12.49 -19.27 -7.31
N VAL A 37 12.09 -18.65 -8.39
CA VAL A 37 11.85 -17.21 -8.53
C VAL A 37 10.40 -16.99 -8.21
N ASP A 38 10.09 -16.81 -6.97
CA ASP A 38 8.83 -16.21 -6.70
C ASP A 38 9.03 -14.73 -6.40
N GLU A 39 8.35 -14.07 -7.23
CA GLU A 39 7.19 -13.27 -6.99
C GLU A 39 7.16 -12.80 -5.53
N GLU A 40 6.91 -11.57 -5.35
CA GLU A 40 6.66 -10.90 -4.08
C GLU A 40 6.28 -11.91 -2.97
N HIS A 41 7.24 -12.35 -2.16
CA HIS A 41 7.02 -13.26 -1.03
C HIS A 41 6.24 -12.51 0.07
N PHE A 42 5.07 -12.04 -0.33
CA PHE A 42 4.16 -11.33 0.55
C PHE A 42 3.36 -12.36 1.37
N ARG A 43 3.95 -12.85 2.45
CA ARG A 43 3.25 -13.71 3.40
C ARG A 43 2.36 -12.87 4.30
N LEU A 44 1.20 -12.44 3.77
CA LEU A 44 0.12 -11.87 4.60
C LEU A 44 -0.39 -12.85 5.64
N LEU A 45 -0.31 -14.15 5.35
CA LEU A 45 -0.87 -15.20 6.15
C LEU A 45 0.19 -16.27 6.41
N THR A 46 0.55 -16.49 7.66
CA THR A 46 1.39 -17.62 8.08
C THR A 46 0.54 -18.87 8.36
N GLY A 47 -0.78 -18.71 8.47
CA GLY A 47 -1.73 -19.80 8.68
C GLY A 47 -3.13 -19.28 8.95
N PHE A 48 -4.12 -20.20 9.07
CA PHE A 48 -5.51 -19.86 9.38
C PHE A 48 -5.66 -19.08 10.70
N ASN A 49 -4.77 -19.33 11.65
CA ASN A 49 -4.73 -18.62 12.93
C ASN A 49 -4.51 -17.11 12.78
N ASP A 50 -3.77 -16.67 11.75
CA ASP A 50 -3.56 -15.23 11.49
C ASP A 50 -4.86 -14.52 11.11
N ILE A 51 -5.71 -15.20 10.33
CA ILE A 51 -7.03 -14.68 9.96
C ILE A 51 -7.91 -14.58 11.21
N PHE A 52 -7.96 -15.64 12.02
CA PHE A 52 -8.76 -15.67 13.24
C PHE A 52 -8.35 -14.55 14.20
N VAL A 53 -7.07 -14.41 14.48
CA VAL A 53 -6.53 -13.33 15.33
C VAL A 53 -6.76 -11.96 14.72
N GLY A 54 -6.64 -11.82 13.39
CA GLY A 54 -6.94 -10.59 12.69
C GLY A 54 -8.40 -10.15 12.88
N ILE A 55 -9.36 -11.06 12.70
CA ILE A 55 -10.79 -10.80 12.93
C ILE A 55 -11.02 -10.41 14.39
N ALA A 56 -10.48 -11.17 15.35
CA ALA A 56 -10.63 -10.88 16.77
C ALA A 56 -10.04 -9.50 17.14
N ALA A 57 -8.88 -9.14 16.57
CA ALA A 57 -8.27 -7.84 16.78
C ALA A 57 -9.15 -6.70 16.24
N VAL A 58 -9.70 -6.85 15.03
CA VAL A 58 -10.63 -5.85 14.45
C VAL A 58 -11.86 -5.68 15.32
N LEU A 59 -12.51 -6.78 15.75
CA LEU A 59 -13.68 -6.72 16.61
C LEU A 59 -13.38 -5.99 17.93
N LEU A 60 -12.24 -6.30 18.56
CA LEU A 60 -11.82 -5.63 19.79
C LEU A 60 -11.54 -4.15 19.55
N LEU A 61 -10.83 -3.79 18.47
CA LEU A 61 -10.54 -2.40 18.14
C LEU A 61 -11.81 -1.59 17.86
N VAL A 62 -12.79 -2.16 17.18
CA VAL A 62 -14.11 -1.54 16.97
C VAL A 62 -14.82 -1.33 18.30
N ALA A 63 -14.81 -2.34 19.20
CA ALA A 63 -15.44 -2.23 20.51
C ALA A 63 -14.81 -1.13 21.37
N VAL A 64 -13.48 -1.04 21.42
CA VAL A 64 -12.80 0.03 22.19
C VAL A 64 -12.97 1.40 21.54
N ALA A 65 -13.10 1.49 20.22
CA ALA A 65 -13.45 2.74 19.53
C ALA A 65 -14.84 3.22 19.96
N TRP A 66 -15.82 2.34 20.00
CA TRP A 66 -17.17 2.67 20.45
C TRP A 66 -17.21 3.10 21.93
N ILE A 67 -16.48 2.41 22.79
CA ILE A 67 -16.34 2.80 24.21
C ILE A 67 -15.70 4.18 24.32
N GLY A 68 -14.62 4.43 23.58
CA GLY A 68 -13.97 5.75 23.53
C GLY A 68 -14.90 6.83 23.02
N ASN A 69 -15.70 6.52 21.99
CA ASN A 69 -16.64 7.46 21.39
C ASN A 69 -17.83 7.82 22.32
N SER A 70 -18.12 7.00 23.33
CA SER A 70 -19.12 7.33 24.34
C SER A 70 -18.64 8.34 25.39
N ILE A 71 -17.37 8.74 25.35
CA ILE A 71 -16.76 9.67 26.31
C ILE A 71 -16.66 11.06 25.67
N PRO A 72 -17.30 12.11 26.24
CA PRO A 72 -17.17 13.47 25.73
C PRO A 72 -15.74 14.03 25.85
N PRO A 73 -15.35 15.02 25.02
CA PRO A 73 -16.19 15.77 24.09
C PRO A 73 -16.47 15.01 22.80
N ASN A 74 -17.70 15.11 22.29
CA ASN A 74 -18.10 14.62 20.97
C ASN A 74 -18.22 15.80 20.01
N ILE A 75 -17.60 15.70 18.85
CA ILE A 75 -17.65 16.73 17.82
C ILE A 75 -19.06 16.78 17.22
N GLY A 76 -19.66 17.97 17.05
CA GLY A 76 -21.03 18.11 16.56
C GLY A 76 -22.11 17.51 17.46
N GLY A 77 -21.78 17.16 18.69
CA GLY A 77 -22.73 16.55 19.64
C GLY A 77 -22.78 15.02 19.57
N ASP A 78 -22.96 14.45 18.38
CA ASP A 78 -23.06 13.00 18.15
C ASP A 78 -21.88 12.42 17.32
N GLY A 79 -20.90 13.25 16.99
CA GLY A 79 -19.75 12.88 16.18
C GLY A 79 -18.63 12.19 16.96
N PRO A 80 -17.46 12.02 16.34
CA PRO A 80 -16.35 11.29 16.94
C PRO A 80 -15.75 12.00 18.15
N SER A 81 -15.29 11.19 19.12
CA SER A 81 -14.58 11.66 20.32
C SER A 81 -13.09 11.37 20.18
N PRO A 82 -12.20 12.28 20.64
CA PRO A 82 -10.75 12.02 20.69
C PRO A 82 -10.38 10.74 21.44
N PHE A 83 -11.22 10.31 22.39
CA PHE A 83 -10.99 9.09 23.15
C PHE A 83 -11.16 7.82 22.33
N ALA A 84 -11.92 7.86 21.21
CA ALA A 84 -12.02 6.72 20.30
C ALA A 84 -10.65 6.36 19.72
N GLY A 85 -9.97 7.31 19.10
CA GLY A 85 -8.63 7.09 18.55
C GLY A 85 -7.57 6.81 19.61
N LEU A 86 -7.64 7.49 20.75
CA LEU A 86 -6.71 7.24 21.86
C LEU A 86 -6.81 5.80 22.37
N PHE A 87 -8.01 5.28 22.55
CA PHE A 87 -8.23 3.91 23.02
C PHE A 87 -7.84 2.89 21.94
N VAL A 88 -8.16 3.17 20.67
CA VAL A 88 -7.71 2.34 19.55
C VAL A 88 -6.20 2.29 19.49
N ALA A 89 -5.51 3.43 19.57
CA ALA A 89 -4.05 3.48 19.54
C ALA A 89 -3.43 2.71 20.73
N GLY A 90 -3.96 2.90 21.94
CA GLY A 90 -3.51 2.19 23.14
C GLY A 90 -3.70 0.68 23.05
N ALA A 91 -4.89 0.24 22.65
CA ALA A 91 -5.20 -1.18 22.46
C ALA A 91 -4.34 -1.81 21.35
N ALA A 92 -4.20 -1.13 20.21
CA ALA A 92 -3.39 -1.59 19.09
C ALA A 92 -1.91 -1.76 19.50
N TRP A 93 -1.35 -0.81 20.24
CA TRP A 93 0.01 -0.92 20.77
C TRP A 93 0.16 -2.12 21.73
N ALA A 94 -0.76 -2.26 22.70
CA ALA A 94 -0.73 -3.35 23.67
C ALA A 94 -0.83 -4.73 22.98
N LEU A 95 -1.72 -4.88 22.01
CA LEU A 95 -1.85 -6.10 21.21
C LEU A 95 -0.61 -6.34 20.34
N ALA A 96 0.03 -5.30 19.81
CA ALA A 96 1.24 -5.42 18.99
C ALA A 96 2.44 -5.94 19.81
N GLU A 97 2.54 -5.61 21.11
CA GLU A 97 3.58 -6.19 21.99
C GLU A 97 3.50 -7.72 22.07
N PHE A 98 2.30 -8.28 21.94
CA PHE A 98 2.10 -9.73 21.98
C PHE A 98 2.09 -10.34 20.56
N PHE A 99 1.19 -9.89 19.68
CA PHE A 99 0.99 -10.54 18.38
C PHE A 99 2.09 -10.20 17.36
N THR A 100 2.58 -8.96 17.38
CA THR A 100 3.65 -8.54 16.46
C THR A 100 5.01 -8.93 17.00
N ARG A 101 5.32 -8.59 18.26
CA ARG A 101 6.67 -8.77 18.80
C ARG A 101 6.98 -10.22 19.22
N LYS A 102 6.05 -10.85 19.98
CA LYS A 102 6.28 -12.21 20.50
C LYS A 102 5.88 -13.29 19.50
N ARG A 103 4.69 -13.16 18.88
CA ARG A 103 4.12 -14.16 17.96
C ARG A 103 4.53 -13.97 16.51
N ARG A 104 5.00 -12.79 16.11
CA ARG A 104 5.45 -12.42 14.74
C ARG A 104 4.41 -12.72 13.67
N MET A 105 3.13 -12.51 13.97
CA MET A 105 2.01 -12.75 13.07
C MET A 105 1.91 -11.59 12.06
N ALA A 106 1.85 -11.89 10.75
CA ALA A 106 1.92 -10.87 9.72
C ALA A 106 0.64 -10.04 9.61
N LEU A 107 -0.51 -10.67 9.37
CA LEU A 107 -1.79 -9.98 9.20
C LEU A 107 -2.20 -9.16 10.43
N PRO A 108 -2.18 -9.71 11.66
CA PRO A 108 -2.44 -8.92 12.84
C PRO A 108 -1.49 -7.72 12.99
N SER A 109 -0.20 -7.87 12.66
CA SER A 109 0.76 -6.76 12.74
C SER A 109 0.42 -5.60 11.82
N ILE A 110 -0.09 -5.88 10.62
CA ILE A 110 -0.56 -4.87 9.67
C ILE A 110 -1.78 -4.14 10.22
N ILE A 111 -2.78 -4.89 10.67
CA ILE A 111 -4.03 -4.35 11.24
C ILE A 111 -3.71 -3.45 12.44
N LEU A 112 -2.90 -3.93 13.37
CA LEU A 112 -2.55 -3.22 14.59
C LEU A 112 -1.71 -1.96 14.31
N LEU A 113 -0.81 -2.00 13.33
CA LEU A 113 -0.10 -0.80 12.90
C LEU A 113 -1.05 0.27 12.35
N LEU A 114 -1.92 -0.12 11.40
CA LEU A 114 -2.85 0.82 10.78
C LEU A 114 -3.81 1.41 11.82
N ALA A 115 -4.29 0.59 12.74
CA ALA A 115 -5.11 1.03 13.86
C ALA A 115 -4.36 1.98 14.80
N PHE A 116 -3.08 1.71 15.10
CA PHE A 116 -2.27 2.56 15.96
C PHE A 116 -2.03 3.94 15.33
N VAL A 117 -1.56 3.97 14.08
CA VAL A 117 -1.27 5.25 13.39
C VAL A 117 -2.56 6.01 13.10
N GLY A 118 -3.61 5.31 12.64
CA GLY A 118 -4.94 5.90 12.43
C GLY A 118 -5.56 6.43 13.72
N GLY A 119 -5.43 5.69 14.83
CA GLY A 119 -5.91 6.13 16.14
C GLY A 119 -5.19 7.37 16.65
N ILE A 120 -3.88 7.50 16.43
CA ILE A 120 -3.13 8.74 16.74
C ILE A 120 -3.63 9.90 15.89
N ALA A 121 -3.81 9.68 14.57
CA ALA A 121 -4.30 10.70 13.65
C ALA A 121 -5.69 11.20 14.07
N GLU A 122 -6.61 10.27 14.33
CA GLU A 122 -7.98 10.60 14.77
C GLU A 122 -7.99 11.29 16.12
N ALA A 123 -7.33 10.73 17.15
CA ALA A 123 -7.27 11.31 18.48
C ALA A 123 -6.70 12.74 18.47
N SER A 124 -5.62 12.96 17.71
CA SER A 124 -5.02 14.30 17.61
C SER A 124 -5.90 15.27 16.84
N ALA A 125 -6.50 14.84 15.72
CA ALA A 125 -7.40 15.68 14.94
C ALA A 125 -8.62 16.09 15.77
N MET A 126 -9.31 15.15 16.40
CA MET A 126 -10.49 15.42 17.22
C MET A 126 -10.17 16.24 18.47
N SER A 127 -9.01 16.02 19.09
CA SER A 127 -8.55 16.86 20.21
C SER A 127 -8.34 18.32 19.79
N LEU A 128 -7.72 18.54 18.64
CA LEU A 128 -7.48 19.88 18.10
C LEU A 128 -8.80 20.57 17.71
N VAL A 129 -9.74 19.83 17.10
CA VAL A 129 -11.07 20.34 16.80
C VAL A 129 -11.83 20.72 18.07
N ALA A 130 -11.81 19.85 19.09
CA ALA A 130 -12.46 20.12 20.38
C ALA A 130 -11.88 21.35 21.10
N LEU A 131 -10.55 21.58 20.99
CA LEU A 131 -9.89 22.74 21.61
C LEU A 131 -10.17 24.06 20.91
N VAL A 132 -10.24 24.03 19.57
CA VAL A 132 -10.41 25.25 18.75
C VAL A 132 -11.89 25.61 18.58
N GLY A 133 -12.76 24.61 18.49
CA GLY A 133 -14.19 24.72 18.19
C GLY A 133 -14.47 24.56 16.69
N GLU A 134 -15.52 23.82 16.36
CA GLU A 134 -15.93 23.50 14.98
C GLU A 134 -16.21 24.74 14.15
N SER A 135 -17.02 25.66 14.68
CA SER A 135 -17.43 26.89 13.99
C SER A 135 -16.24 27.71 13.48
N ARG A 136 -15.14 27.74 14.23
CA ARG A 136 -13.92 28.45 13.79
C ARG A 136 -13.21 27.75 12.64
N LEU A 137 -13.37 26.43 12.52
CA LEU A 137 -12.76 25.66 11.47
C LEU A 137 -13.57 25.72 10.16
N GLU A 138 -14.90 25.74 10.27
CA GLU A 138 -15.81 25.93 9.13
C GLU A 138 -15.58 27.28 8.43
N ASP A 139 -15.29 28.31 9.21
CA ASP A 139 -15.05 29.66 8.70
C ASP A 139 -13.59 29.91 8.31
N ASN A 140 -12.67 28.96 8.52
CA ASN A 140 -11.23 29.17 8.31
C ASN A 140 -10.50 27.92 7.82
N GLU A 141 -10.50 27.72 6.50
CA GLU A 141 -9.82 26.59 5.84
C GLU A 141 -8.31 26.54 6.14
N ARG A 142 -7.66 27.69 6.31
CA ARG A 142 -6.23 27.71 6.67
C ARG A 142 -5.99 27.15 8.06
N LEU A 143 -6.87 27.50 9.01
CA LEU A 143 -6.78 26.94 10.36
C LEU A 143 -7.02 25.44 10.34
N ALA A 144 -8.01 24.95 9.61
CA ALA A 144 -8.26 23.53 9.41
C ALA A 144 -7.05 22.82 8.79
N ALA A 145 -6.44 23.42 7.76
CA ALA A 145 -5.26 22.87 7.10
C ALA A 145 -4.03 22.74 8.04
N ILE A 146 -3.73 23.77 8.86
CA ILE A 146 -2.58 23.70 9.77
C ILE A 146 -2.82 22.69 10.91
N LEU A 147 -4.07 22.55 11.41
CA LEU A 147 -4.42 21.53 12.40
C LEU A 147 -4.34 20.12 11.79
N GLY A 148 -4.77 19.98 10.52
CA GLY A 148 -4.59 18.73 9.76
C GLY A 148 -3.12 18.37 9.60
N ALA A 149 -2.25 19.35 9.28
CA ALA A 149 -0.81 19.15 9.21
C ALA A 149 -0.23 18.71 10.57
N ALA A 150 -0.67 19.31 11.68
CA ALA A 150 -0.24 18.93 13.02
C ALA A 150 -0.65 17.48 13.37
N SER A 151 -1.90 17.10 13.07
CA SER A 151 -2.38 15.72 13.28
C SER A 151 -1.61 14.70 12.43
N ALA A 152 -1.38 15.01 11.16
CA ALA A 152 -0.58 14.16 10.28
C ALA A 152 0.88 14.04 10.75
N ALA A 153 1.47 15.11 11.30
CA ALA A 153 2.80 15.08 11.88
C ALA A 153 2.87 14.18 13.13
N LEU A 154 1.85 14.21 13.98
CA LEU A 154 1.75 13.32 15.14
C LEU A 154 1.60 11.85 14.69
N ALA A 155 0.80 11.58 13.66
CA ALA A 155 0.68 10.25 13.06
C ALA A 155 2.01 9.76 12.47
N ALA A 156 2.78 10.64 11.79
CA ALA A 156 4.12 10.33 11.30
C ALA A 156 5.09 9.99 12.46
N GLY A 157 5.03 10.77 13.56
CA GLY A 157 5.77 10.48 14.78
C GLY A 157 5.40 9.13 15.40
N GLY A 158 4.09 8.81 15.42
CA GLY A 158 3.58 7.49 15.83
C GLY A 158 4.11 6.36 14.95
N ALA A 159 4.09 6.52 13.64
CA ALA A 159 4.67 5.54 12.71
C ALA A 159 6.17 5.36 12.94
N TRP A 160 6.93 6.43 13.14
CA TRP A 160 8.34 6.35 13.48
C TRP A 160 8.59 5.58 14.78
N LEU A 161 7.81 5.87 15.85
CA LEU A 161 7.89 5.17 17.13
C LEU A 161 7.60 3.67 16.97
N HIS A 162 6.54 3.34 16.22
CA HIS A 162 6.15 1.96 15.92
C HIS A 162 7.26 1.24 15.13
N TRP A 163 7.84 1.91 14.12
CA TRP A 163 8.97 1.34 13.37
C TRP A 163 10.16 1.04 14.27
N ARG A 164 10.51 1.93 15.16
CA ARG A 164 11.62 1.71 16.09
C ARG A 164 11.38 0.52 17.02
N ARG A 165 10.12 0.25 17.36
CA ARG A 165 9.76 -0.81 18.30
C ARG A 165 9.57 -2.15 17.63
N PHE A 166 8.83 -2.22 16.53
CA PHE A 166 8.32 -3.46 15.94
C PHE A 166 8.95 -3.81 14.59
N ARG A 167 9.49 -2.83 13.87
CA ARG A 167 10.13 -3.03 12.54
C ARG A 167 9.23 -3.71 11.51
N VAL A 168 7.94 -3.43 11.53
CA VAL A 168 6.97 -3.96 10.55
C VAL A 168 7.12 -3.20 9.22
N PRO A 169 7.33 -3.85 8.06
CA PRO A 169 7.67 -3.18 6.80
C PRO A 169 6.68 -2.10 6.36
N ILE A 170 5.37 -2.34 6.45
CA ILE A 170 4.31 -1.37 6.09
C ILE A 170 4.38 -0.07 6.91
N THR A 171 5.04 -0.07 8.08
CA THR A 171 5.17 1.14 8.93
C THR A 171 5.87 2.28 8.20
N ILE A 172 6.83 1.98 7.33
CA ILE A 172 7.51 3.00 6.52
C ILE A 172 6.54 3.64 5.52
N ALA A 173 5.67 2.82 4.89
CA ALA A 173 4.65 3.34 3.99
C ALA A 173 3.59 4.18 4.75
N ALA A 174 3.14 3.73 5.92
CA ALA A 174 2.22 4.50 6.77
C ALA A 174 2.84 5.84 7.19
N GLY A 175 4.12 5.84 7.57
CA GLY A 175 4.87 7.07 7.86
C GLY A 175 5.01 7.98 6.64
N ALA A 176 5.31 7.43 5.46
CA ALA A 176 5.37 8.19 4.21
C ALA A 176 4.01 8.81 3.85
N ALA A 177 2.91 8.06 4.02
CA ALA A 177 1.56 8.57 3.81
C ALA A 177 1.24 9.74 4.76
N ALA A 178 1.61 9.63 6.03
CA ALA A 178 1.44 10.72 7.00
C ALA A 178 2.27 11.95 6.61
N VAL A 179 3.52 11.78 6.16
CA VAL A 179 4.37 12.89 5.66
C VAL A 179 3.76 13.54 4.41
N VAL A 180 3.22 12.75 3.47
CA VAL A 180 2.48 13.27 2.32
C VAL A 180 1.31 14.13 2.79
N GLY A 181 0.55 13.64 3.79
CA GLY A 181 -0.55 14.40 4.41
C GLY A 181 -0.07 15.72 5.01
N VAL A 182 1.05 15.74 5.74
CA VAL A 182 1.64 16.99 6.27
C VAL A 182 1.94 17.97 5.16
N VAL A 183 2.62 17.52 4.09
CA VAL A 183 3.03 18.40 2.99
C VAL A 183 1.82 18.97 2.26
N LEU A 184 0.82 18.14 1.94
CA LEU A 184 -0.41 18.59 1.28
C LEU A 184 -1.19 19.58 2.15
N ALA A 185 -1.31 19.33 3.45
CA ALA A 185 -1.97 20.23 4.38
C ALA A 185 -1.24 21.58 4.51
N LEU A 186 0.11 21.57 4.54
CA LEU A 186 0.91 22.80 4.55
C LEU A 186 0.78 23.59 3.23
N ILE A 187 0.65 22.90 2.11
CA ILE A 187 0.39 23.53 0.81
C ILE A 187 -1.01 24.17 0.81
N ALA A 188 -2.03 23.46 1.31
CA ALA A 188 -3.37 24.01 1.46
C ALA A 188 -3.38 25.24 2.37
N PHE A 189 -2.67 25.19 3.50
CA PHE A 189 -2.50 26.36 4.39
C PHE A 189 -1.85 27.55 3.67
N ALA A 190 -0.78 27.32 2.90
CA ALA A 190 -0.04 28.38 2.23
C ALA A 190 -0.85 29.06 1.10
N ILE A 191 -1.60 28.27 0.33
CA ILE A 191 -2.39 28.74 -0.81
C ILE A 191 -3.69 29.40 -0.33
N GLY A 192 -4.38 28.81 0.65
CA GLY A 192 -5.71 29.23 1.08
C GLY A 192 -6.76 28.92 0.02
N GLU A 193 -7.95 29.52 0.15
CA GLU A 193 -9.07 29.29 -0.74
C GLU A 193 -8.77 29.72 -2.18
N THR A 194 -9.01 28.83 -3.12
CA THR A 194 -8.89 29.11 -4.55
C THR A 194 -9.80 28.19 -5.37
N PRO A 195 -10.44 28.67 -6.44
CA PRO A 195 -11.25 27.84 -7.33
C PRO A 195 -10.47 26.67 -7.99
N ARG A 196 -9.13 26.73 -7.96
CA ARG A 196 -8.26 25.70 -8.54
C ARG A 196 -7.64 24.78 -7.48
N MET A 197 -8.14 24.79 -6.24
CA MET A 197 -7.57 24.01 -5.14
C MET A 197 -7.41 22.53 -5.48
N GLU A 198 -8.46 21.92 -6.05
CA GLU A 198 -8.43 20.51 -6.45
C GLU A 198 -7.29 20.20 -7.43
N GLN A 199 -7.17 20.98 -8.50
CA GLN A 199 -6.12 20.78 -9.52
C GLN A 199 -4.71 20.95 -8.95
N ILE A 200 -4.55 21.93 -8.04
CA ILE A 200 -3.29 22.17 -7.36
C ILE A 200 -2.94 20.99 -6.44
N MET A 201 -3.90 20.50 -5.65
CA MET A 201 -3.71 19.35 -4.77
C MET A 201 -3.41 18.08 -5.56
N LEU A 202 -4.08 17.85 -6.68
CA LEU A 202 -3.78 16.74 -7.60
C LEU A 202 -2.35 16.86 -8.17
N GLY A 203 -1.91 18.06 -8.58
CA GLY A 203 -0.56 18.28 -9.09
C GLY A 203 0.52 18.00 -8.03
N PHE A 204 0.36 18.50 -6.82
CA PHE A 204 1.27 18.22 -5.70
C PHE A 204 1.17 16.75 -5.24
N GLY A 205 -0.03 16.17 -5.22
CA GLY A 205 -0.24 14.75 -4.94
C GLY A 205 0.53 13.86 -5.91
N LEU A 206 0.49 14.19 -7.21
CA LEU A 206 1.27 13.49 -8.24
C LEU A 206 2.78 13.64 -8.00
N ALA A 207 3.27 14.85 -7.72
CA ALA A 207 4.69 15.08 -7.45
C ALA A 207 5.16 14.30 -6.20
N LEU A 208 4.37 14.29 -5.13
CA LEU A 208 4.64 13.51 -3.92
C LEU A 208 4.55 12.00 -4.19
N GLY A 209 3.58 11.56 -4.99
CA GLY A 209 3.46 10.17 -5.43
C GLY A 209 4.71 9.69 -6.19
N ILE A 210 5.23 10.51 -7.11
CA ILE A 210 6.52 10.26 -7.78
C ILE A 210 7.65 10.22 -6.76
N GLY A 211 7.67 11.12 -5.78
CA GLY A 211 8.65 11.12 -4.68
C GLY A 211 8.62 9.82 -3.88
N VAL A 212 7.43 9.33 -3.50
CA VAL A 212 7.24 8.04 -2.81
C VAL A 212 7.68 6.87 -3.69
N PHE A 213 7.38 6.92 -5.00
CA PHE A 213 7.84 5.91 -5.95
C PHE A 213 9.36 5.86 -6.05
N LEU A 214 10.04 7.00 -6.15
CA LEU A 214 11.50 7.07 -6.17
C LEU A 214 12.11 6.58 -4.85
N PHE A 215 11.46 6.87 -3.72
CA PHE A 215 11.86 6.35 -2.42
C PHE A 215 11.68 4.82 -2.35
N ALA A 216 10.59 4.28 -2.91
CA ALA A 216 10.40 2.84 -3.06
C ALA A 216 11.49 2.20 -3.92
N MET A 217 11.85 2.83 -5.04
CA MET A 217 12.93 2.38 -5.92
C MET A 217 14.30 2.39 -5.23
N TRP A 218 14.54 3.37 -4.35
CA TRP A 218 15.76 3.39 -3.55
C TRP A 218 15.85 2.19 -2.59
N TRP A 219 14.74 1.80 -1.95
CA TRP A 219 14.67 0.58 -1.13
C TRP A 219 14.85 -0.68 -1.97
N ASP A 220 14.19 -0.78 -3.12
CA ASP A 220 14.25 -1.94 -4.02
C ASP A 220 15.65 -2.15 -4.61
N SER A 221 16.30 -1.07 -5.05
CA SER A 221 17.66 -1.11 -5.58
C SER A 221 18.72 -1.49 -4.54
N SER A 222 18.39 -1.35 -3.25
CA SER A 222 19.28 -1.76 -2.16
C SER A 222 19.21 -3.27 -1.84
N ASP A 223 18.22 -3.99 -2.40
CA ASP A 223 18.03 -5.43 -2.25
C ASP A 223 17.52 -6.08 -3.56
N PRO A 224 18.31 -6.05 -4.65
CA PRO A 224 17.86 -6.55 -5.97
C PRO A 224 17.50 -8.04 -5.96
N ARG A 225 18.03 -8.80 -4.99
CA ARG A 225 17.74 -10.24 -4.82
C ARG A 225 16.52 -10.52 -3.94
N ARG A 226 15.91 -9.47 -3.34
CA ARG A 226 14.72 -9.57 -2.49
C ARG A 226 14.86 -10.60 -1.35
N GLN A 227 15.98 -10.57 -0.66
CA GLN A 227 16.29 -11.49 0.42
C GLN A 227 16.08 -10.89 1.81
N THR A 228 15.85 -9.60 1.90
CA THR A 228 15.75 -8.88 3.16
C THR A 228 14.39 -8.15 3.30
N ARG A 229 14.10 -7.67 4.51
CA ARG A 229 12.91 -6.83 4.77
C ARG A 229 12.86 -5.53 3.94
N ARG A 230 13.96 -5.18 3.25
CA ARG A 230 14.00 -3.97 2.40
C ARG A 230 13.07 -4.10 1.20
N SER A 231 12.98 -5.31 0.62
CA SER A 231 12.05 -5.57 -0.47
C SER A 231 10.58 -5.48 -0.02
N ASP A 232 10.28 -5.89 1.23
CA ASP A 232 8.93 -5.76 1.79
C ASP A 232 8.56 -4.29 2.02
N VAL A 233 9.52 -3.47 2.51
CA VAL A 233 9.32 -2.01 2.63
C VAL A 233 9.08 -1.39 1.26
N ALA A 234 9.88 -1.76 0.26
CA ALA A 234 9.70 -1.28 -1.11
C ALA A 234 8.32 -1.66 -1.67
N PHE A 235 7.85 -2.89 -1.42
CA PHE A 235 6.51 -3.33 -1.83
C PHE A 235 5.41 -2.39 -1.29
N TRP A 236 5.41 -2.11 0.01
CA TRP A 236 4.41 -1.24 0.62
C TRP A 236 4.50 0.21 0.15
N LEU A 237 5.71 0.71 -0.11
CA LEU A 237 5.91 2.04 -0.68
C LEU A 237 5.41 2.12 -2.13
N HIS A 238 5.63 1.09 -2.97
CA HIS A 238 5.06 1.03 -4.30
C HIS A 238 3.54 0.98 -4.27
N LEU A 239 2.97 0.21 -3.33
CA LEU A 239 1.51 0.14 -3.13
C LEU A 239 0.92 1.49 -2.71
N LEU A 240 1.63 2.29 -1.91
CA LEU A 240 1.25 3.66 -1.56
C LEU A 240 1.43 4.62 -2.75
N ALA A 241 2.55 4.52 -3.47
CA ALA A 241 2.83 5.40 -4.61
C ALA A 241 1.82 5.23 -5.74
N ALA A 242 1.32 4.01 -5.94
CA ALA A 242 0.43 3.69 -7.04
C ALA A 242 -0.85 4.56 -7.07
N PRO A 243 -1.69 4.63 -6.03
CA PRO A 243 -2.86 5.51 -6.04
C PRO A 243 -2.48 7.00 -6.06
N LEU A 244 -1.37 7.41 -5.42
CA LEU A 244 -0.89 8.79 -5.43
C LEU A 244 -0.44 9.27 -6.83
N ILE A 245 -0.09 8.36 -7.72
CA ILE A 245 0.25 8.66 -9.12
C ILE A 245 -0.97 8.49 -10.01
N VAL A 246 -1.63 7.34 -9.91
CA VAL A 246 -2.70 6.95 -10.82
C VAL A 246 -3.89 7.89 -10.73
N HIS A 247 -4.40 8.14 -9.52
CA HIS A 247 -5.57 8.99 -9.35
C HIS A 247 -5.36 10.42 -9.88
N PRO A 248 -4.29 11.16 -9.53
CA PRO A 248 -4.07 12.47 -10.11
C PRO A 248 -3.87 12.46 -11.63
N VAL A 249 -3.21 11.45 -12.19
CA VAL A 249 -3.06 11.34 -13.64
C VAL A 249 -4.41 11.25 -14.33
N PHE A 250 -5.31 10.39 -13.86
CA PHE A 250 -6.63 10.23 -14.46
C PHE A 250 -7.52 11.47 -14.23
N ALA A 251 -7.48 12.06 -13.03
CA ALA A 251 -8.27 13.26 -12.71
C ALA A 251 -7.80 14.49 -13.50
N LEU A 252 -6.49 14.74 -13.59
CA LEU A 252 -5.94 15.86 -14.36
C LEU A 252 -6.16 15.73 -15.86
N LEU A 253 -6.33 14.51 -16.39
CA LEU A 253 -6.70 14.25 -17.77
C LEU A 253 -8.22 14.38 -18.01
N GLY A 254 -9.03 14.68 -16.97
CA GLY A 254 -10.50 14.78 -17.08
C GLY A 254 -11.19 13.43 -17.31
N LEU A 255 -10.53 12.32 -16.96
CA LEU A 255 -11.03 10.96 -17.23
C LEU A 255 -11.92 10.41 -16.08
N THR A 256 -12.24 11.25 -15.10
CA THR A 256 -13.06 10.89 -13.93
C THR A 256 -14.49 11.41 -14.02
N ASP A 257 -14.84 12.23 -15.03
CA ASP A 257 -16.07 13.02 -15.06
C ASP A 257 -17.31 12.31 -15.65
N GLY A 258 -17.24 11.01 -15.82
CA GLY A 258 -18.44 10.18 -15.96
C GLY A 258 -18.97 9.94 -17.39
N THR A 259 -18.38 10.51 -18.43
CA THR A 259 -18.79 10.28 -19.82
C THR A 259 -17.61 9.94 -20.72
N ALA A 260 -17.02 8.76 -20.52
CA ALA A 260 -15.88 8.35 -21.33
C ALA A 260 -16.27 8.27 -22.82
N ASN A 261 -15.69 9.14 -23.64
CA ASN A 261 -15.74 9.02 -25.09
C ASN A 261 -14.65 8.06 -25.60
N LEU A 262 -14.68 7.71 -26.89
CA LEU A 262 -13.71 6.77 -27.47
C LEU A 262 -12.26 7.23 -27.28
N LEU A 263 -11.99 8.53 -27.40
CA LEU A 263 -10.64 9.09 -27.25
C LEU A 263 -10.16 8.95 -25.80
N GLU A 264 -11.01 9.27 -24.84
CA GLU A 264 -10.72 9.11 -23.42
C GLU A 264 -10.44 7.65 -23.05
N ALA A 265 -11.26 6.71 -23.55
CA ALA A 265 -11.01 5.27 -23.35
C ALA A 265 -9.65 4.84 -23.92
N ILE A 266 -9.26 5.33 -25.10
CA ILE A 266 -7.95 5.05 -25.69
C ILE A 266 -6.83 5.61 -24.81
N VAL A 267 -6.98 6.85 -24.30
CA VAL A 267 -5.99 7.46 -23.41
C VAL A 267 -5.86 6.66 -22.10
N VAL A 268 -6.98 6.25 -21.49
CA VAL A 268 -6.98 5.36 -20.32
C VAL A 268 -6.19 4.08 -20.58
N LEU A 269 -6.46 3.41 -21.70
CA LEU A 269 -5.75 2.19 -22.07
C LEU A 269 -4.26 2.42 -22.31
N LEU A 270 -3.87 3.52 -22.95
CA LEU A 270 -2.46 3.88 -23.16
C LEU A 270 -1.75 4.13 -21.82
N VAL A 271 -2.37 4.89 -20.92
CA VAL A 271 -1.83 5.10 -19.55
C VAL A 271 -1.69 3.76 -18.82
N TYR A 272 -2.68 2.88 -18.92
CA TYR A 272 -2.62 1.55 -18.32
C TYR A 272 -1.47 0.70 -18.89
N VAL A 273 -1.25 0.74 -20.20
CA VAL A 273 -0.12 0.04 -20.84
C VAL A 273 1.22 0.59 -20.34
N VAL A 274 1.38 1.91 -20.22
CA VAL A 274 2.61 2.52 -19.69
C VAL A 274 2.85 2.10 -18.23
N LEU A 275 1.80 2.10 -17.40
CA LEU A 275 1.87 1.63 -16.02
C LEU A 275 2.19 0.13 -15.97
N GLY A 276 1.65 -0.66 -16.91
CA GLY A 276 1.92 -2.08 -17.05
C GLY A 276 3.38 -2.38 -17.42
N LEU A 277 3.92 -1.65 -18.38
CA LEU A 277 5.33 -1.75 -18.75
C LEU A 277 6.24 -1.35 -17.60
N THR A 278 5.88 -0.31 -16.86
CA THR A 278 6.60 0.11 -15.65
C THR A 278 6.53 -0.98 -14.58
N ALA A 279 5.34 -1.53 -14.32
CA ALA A 279 5.14 -2.62 -13.35
C ALA A 279 5.97 -3.87 -13.69
N LEU A 280 6.02 -4.25 -14.99
CA LEU A 280 6.86 -5.34 -15.48
C LEU A 280 8.35 -5.04 -15.29
N ALA A 281 8.80 -3.83 -15.61
CA ALA A 281 10.20 -3.45 -15.47
C ALA A 281 10.68 -3.54 -14.01
N ILE A 282 9.91 -2.97 -13.09
CA ILE A 282 10.23 -2.97 -11.64
C ILE A 282 9.79 -4.24 -10.92
N ASP A 283 9.06 -5.13 -11.62
CA ASP A 283 8.51 -6.37 -11.04
C ASP A 283 7.58 -6.11 -9.85
N ARG A 284 6.66 -5.14 -10.00
CA ARG A 284 5.69 -4.73 -8.97
C ARG A 284 4.30 -4.54 -9.55
N ARG A 285 3.38 -5.46 -9.22
CA ARG A 285 2.00 -5.48 -9.74
C ARG A 285 1.10 -4.40 -9.13
N ALA A 286 1.54 -3.75 -8.04
CA ALA A 286 0.77 -2.74 -7.33
C ALA A 286 0.28 -1.58 -8.22
N LEU A 287 1.09 -1.12 -9.18
CA LEU A 287 0.71 -0.08 -10.14
C LEU A 287 -0.49 -0.49 -11.01
N LEU A 288 -0.52 -1.75 -11.44
CA LEU A 288 -1.63 -2.29 -12.25
C LEU A 288 -2.92 -2.40 -11.44
N VAL A 289 -2.82 -2.83 -10.18
CA VAL A 289 -4.00 -2.95 -9.30
C VAL A 289 -4.67 -1.60 -9.09
N SER A 290 -3.89 -0.54 -8.86
CA SER A 290 -4.44 0.80 -8.66
C SER A 290 -5.07 1.39 -9.92
N ALA A 291 -4.51 1.11 -11.10
CA ALA A 291 -5.06 1.58 -12.37
C ALA A 291 -6.28 0.75 -12.85
N LEU A 292 -6.46 -0.45 -12.32
CA LEU A 292 -7.48 -1.40 -12.79
C LEU A 292 -8.91 -0.82 -12.70
N ALA A 293 -9.22 -0.12 -11.60
CA ALA A 293 -10.54 0.47 -11.40
C ALA A 293 -10.91 1.45 -12.54
N TYR A 294 -9.96 2.27 -12.98
CA TYR A 294 -10.16 3.24 -14.07
C TYR A 294 -10.35 2.54 -15.42
N VAL A 295 -9.60 1.48 -15.67
CA VAL A 295 -9.73 0.69 -16.92
C VAL A 295 -11.07 -0.04 -16.96
N LEU A 296 -11.50 -0.63 -15.84
CA LEU A 296 -12.80 -1.28 -15.73
C LEU A 296 -13.92 -0.28 -16.00
N TYR A 297 -13.83 0.92 -15.41
CA TYR A 297 -14.80 1.98 -15.65
C TYR A 297 -14.82 2.42 -17.12
N ALA A 298 -13.67 2.72 -17.71
CA ALA A 298 -13.58 3.18 -19.10
C ALA A 298 -14.11 2.15 -20.09
N LEU A 299 -13.77 0.87 -19.92
CA LEU A 299 -14.27 -0.21 -20.78
C LEU A 299 -15.78 -0.44 -20.61
N ASN A 300 -16.28 -0.40 -19.37
CA ASN A 300 -17.72 -0.51 -19.13
C ASN A 300 -18.49 0.60 -19.86
N SER A 301 -18.07 1.86 -19.70
CA SER A 301 -18.67 3.02 -20.37
C SER A 301 -18.58 2.92 -21.90
N LEU A 302 -17.48 2.37 -22.42
CA LEU A 302 -17.31 2.14 -23.84
C LEU A 302 -18.32 1.11 -24.38
N PHE A 303 -18.46 -0.03 -23.71
CA PHE A 303 -19.41 -1.08 -24.11
C PHE A 303 -20.87 -0.60 -24.04
N GLU A 304 -21.23 0.16 -23.00
CA GLU A 304 -22.55 0.80 -22.89
C GLU A 304 -22.84 1.72 -24.07
N ARG A 305 -21.89 2.57 -24.44
CA ARG A 305 -22.03 3.53 -25.52
C ARG A 305 -22.23 2.85 -26.89
N TYR A 306 -21.63 1.68 -27.11
CA TYR A 306 -21.76 0.92 -28.37
C TYR A 306 -22.90 -0.10 -28.35
N GLY A 307 -23.87 0.03 -27.44
CA GLY A 307 -25.13 -0.72 -27.42
C GLY A 307 -25.07 -2.06 -26.69
N ALA A 308 -23.97 -2.35 -25.99
CA ALA A 308 -23.84 -3.58 -25.21
C ALA A 308 -24.26 -3.36 -23.73
N VAL A 309 -25.33 -2.58 -23.49
CA VAL A 309 -25.73 -2.12 -22.16
C VAL A 309 -25.92 -3.28 -21.16
N GLU A 310 -26.61 -4.35 -21.57
CA GLU A 310 -26.86 -5.51 -20.69
C GLU A 310 -25.63 -6.38 -20.46
N LEU A 311 -24.66 -6.34 -21.36
CA LEU A 311 -23.47 -7.19 -21.36
C LEU A 311 -22.18 -6.43 -21.04
N SER A 312 -22.24 -5.10 -20.84
CA SER A 312 -21.06 -4.26 -20.67
C SER A 312 -20.16 -4.72 -19.51
N VAL A 313 -20.74 -5.00 -18.36
CA VAL A 313 -20.01 -5.50 -17.18
C VAL A 313 -19.39 -6.89 -17.45
N ALA A 314 -20.15 -7.78 -18.08
CA ALA A 314 -19.67 -9.13 -18.40
C ALA A 314 -18.52 -9.11 -19.42
N LEU A 315 -18.64 -8.32 -20.50
CA LEU A 315 -17.62 -8.16 -21.51
C LEU A 315 -16.35 -7.50 -20.93
N THR A 316 -16.52 -6.46 -20.12
CA THR A 316 -15.42 -5.82 -19.40
C THR A 316 -14.69 -6.82 -18.50
N ALA A 317 -15.42 -7.57 -17.70
CA ALA A 317 -14.85 -8.59 -16.82
C ALA A 317 -14.13 -9.70 -17.62
N LEU A 318 -14.71 -10.14 -18.74
CA LEU A 318 -14.11 -11.15 -19.63
C LEU A 318 -12.79 -10.66 -20.21
N VAL A 319 -12.77 -9.46 -20.80
CA VAL A 319 -11.57 -8.89 -21.45
C VAL A 319 -10.47 -8.66 -20.42
N ILE A 320 -10.77 -7.94 -19.34
CA ILE A 320 -9.78 -7.62 -18.31
C ILE A 320 -9.34 -8.87 -17.55
N GLY A 321 -10.29 -9.72 -17.16
CA GLY A 321 -9.98 -10.96 -16.45
C GLY A 321 -9.07 -11.87 -17.27
N SER A 322 -9.36 -12.04 -18.58
CA SER A 322 -8.51 -12.81 -19.49
C SER A 322 -7.12 -12.20 -19.64
N ALA A 323 -7.05 -10.87 -19.83
CA ALA A 323 -5.77 -10.15 -19.96
C ALA A 323 -4.91 -10.29 -18.68
N LEU A 324 -5.50 -10.14 -17.48
CA LEU A 324 -4.80 -10.30 -16.22
C LEU A 324 -4.33 -11.73 -15.97
N LEU A 325 -5.15 -12.73 -16.33
CA LEU A 325 -4.76 -14.14 -16.24
C LEU A 325 -3.60 -14.47 -17.18
N LEU A 326 -3.67 -14.01 -18.44
CA LEU A 326 -2.57 -14.18 -19.41
C LEU A 326 -1.31 -13.46 -18.94
N LEU A 327 -1.43 -12.22 -18.47
CA LEU A 327 -0.29 -11.47 -17.94
C LEU A 327 0.30 -12.18 -16.73
N SER A 328 -0.53 -12.72 -15.84
CA SER A 328 -0.06 -13.48 -14.67
C SER A 328 0.68 -14.76 -15.10
N ALA A 329 0.12 -15.52 -16.05
CA ALA A 329 0.72 -16.76 -16.56
C ALA A 329 2.06 -16.52 -17.28
N PHE A 330 2.18 -15.42 -18.02
CA PHE A 330 3.35 -15.07 -18.82
C PHE A 330 4.19 -13.92 -18.22
N TRP A 331 4.01 -13.59 -16.93
CA TRP A 331 4.65 -12.45 -16.28
C TRP A 331 6.16 -12.42 -16.50
N HIS A 332 6.85 -13.52 -16.23
CA HIS A 332 8.32 -13.60 -16.38
C HIS A 332 8.79 -13.42 -17.82
N SER A 333 8.07 -14.01 -18.79
CA SER A 333 8.40 -13.86 -20.19
C SER A 333 8.17 -12.42 -20.67
N ALA A 334 7.04 -11.82 -20.31
CA ALA A 334 6.72 -10.43 -20.60
C ALA A 334 7.74 -9.48 -19.95
N ARG A 335 8.09 -9.70 -18.68
CA ARG A 335 9.10 -8.93 -17.96
C ARG A 335 10.47 -9.02 -18.64
N ARG A 336 10.90 -10.21 -19.04
CA ARG A 336 12.17 -10.41 -19.76
C ARG A 336 12.20 -9.58 -21.04
N SER A 337 11.13 -9.61 -21.83
CA SER A 337 11.01 -8.83 -23.07
C SER A 337 11.09 -7.32 -22.84
N VAL A 338 10.57 -6.82 -21.72
CA VAL A 338 10.61 -5.40 -21.35
C VAL A 338 11.98 -4.98 -20.81
N VAL A 339 12.61 -5.82 -19.96
CA VAL A 339 13.87 -5.46 -19.29
C VAL A 339 15.08 -5.68 -20.20
N GLN A 340 15.03 -6.67 -21.10
CA GLN A 340 16.16 -7.03 -21.97
C GLN A 340 16.70 -5.86 -22.83
N PRO A 341 15.87 -5.00 -23.44
CA PRO A 341 16.35 -3.86 -24.26
C PRO A 341 16.84 -2.67 -23.44
N LEU A 342 16.64 -2.63 -22.11
CA LEU A 342 17.03 -1.48 -21.29
C LEU A 342 18.54 -1.34 -21.18
N PRO A 343 19.07 -0.10 -21.01
CA PRO A 343 20.48 0.16 -20.77
C PRO A 343 21.01 -0.50 -19.49
N ALA A 344 22.28 -0.87 -19.46
CA ALA A 344 22.91 -1.57 -18.33
C ALA A 344 22.81 -0.82 -16.99
N ASN A 345 22.89 0.51 -17.02
CA ASN A 345 22.76 1.37 -15.83
C ASN A 345 21.35 1.34 -15.20
N LEU A 346 20.31 1.14 -16.01
CA LEU A 346 18.94 0.96 -15.52
C LEU A 346 18.74 -0.48 -15.02
N LYS A 347 19.23 -1.48 -15.76
CA LYS A 347 19.14 -2.88 -15.35
C LYS A 347 19.76 -3.12 -13.97
N ALA A 348 20.87 -2.46 -13.67
CA ALA A 348 21.57 -2.60 -12.38
C ALA A 348 20.72 -2.12 -11.17
N LYS A 349 19.72 -1.26 -11.41
CA LYS A 349 18.82 -0.74 -10.38
C LYS A 349 17.51 -1.52 -10.25
N LEU A 350 17.28 -2.44 -11.19
CA LEU A 350 16.06 -3.26 -11.22
C LEU A 350 16.31 -4.61 -10.54
N PRO A 351 15.25 -5.25 -10.03
CA PRO A 351 15.36 -6.61 -9.51
C PRO A 351 15.85 -7.57 -10.60
N VAL A 352 16.64 -8.58 -10.20
CA VAL A 352 17.20 -9.57 -11.15
C VAL A 352 16.10 -10.31 -11.89
N THR A 353 16.27 -10.47 -13.21
CA THR A 353 15.29 -11.16 -14.07
C THR A 353 15.39 -12.68 -13.97
N ASP A 354 16.61 -13.20 -13.78
CA ASP A 354 16.86 -14.63 -13.70
C ASP A 354 17.69 -14.89 -12.44
N ARG A 355 17.10 -15.54 -11.45
CA ARG A 355 17.87 -16.13 -10.37
C ARG A 355 18.45 -17.44 -10.94
N VAL A 356 19.72 -17.43 -11.29
CA VAL A 356 20.45 -18.67 -11.52
C VAL A 356 20.40 -19.43 -10.20
N ILE A 357 19.65 -20.53 -10.17
CA ILE A 357 19.80 -21.52 -9.11
C ILE A 357 21.23 -22.01 -9.32
N ALA A 358 22.16 -21.59 -8.44
CA ALA A 358 23.47 -22.17 -8.44
C ALA A 358 23.28 -23.67 -8.19
N ALA A 359 23.44 -24.45 -9.24
CA ALA A 359 23.64 -25.88 -9.11
C ALA A 359 24.94 -26.04 -8.34
N ALA A 360 24.82 -26.37 -7.06
CA ALA A 360 25.93 -26.80 -6.22
C ALA A 360 26.09 -28.31 -6.34
#